data_a41d08ffe78c7c2db61684e84b8adcfe
#
_entry.id   a41d08ffe78c7c2db61684e84b8adcfe
#
_cell.length_a   1.000
_cell.length_b   1.000
_cell.length_c   1.000
_cell.angle_alpha   90.00
_cell.angle_beta   90.00
_cell.angle_gamma   90.00
#
_symmetry.space_group_name_H-M   'P 1'
#
loop_
_entity.id
_entity.type
_entity.pdbx_description
1 polymer ?
#
loop_
_entity_poly.entity_id
_entity_poly.type
_entity_poly.pdbx_seq_one_letter_code
_entity_poly.pdbx_strand_id
1 'polypeptide(L)'
;MAVRKFKPTTPGQRHKIIGTFEEITARVPEKSLVYGKKSSGGRNSEGKMTMRYIGGGHKKIIRIVDFKRNKDGVPAVVKTIEYDPNRSARIALLFYADGEKRYIIAPNGLQVGATLMSGESAAPEIGNALPLQNIPVGTVIHNIELRPGQGAALVRSAGNFAQLTSREGKYCVIKLPSGEVRQILSTCKATIGSVGNSDH
;
A
#
# COMPACT_ATOMS: atom_id res chain seq x y z
N MET A 1 -1.95 -10.18 14.65
CA MET A 1 -0.83 -10.78 13.87
C MET A 1 0.06 -11.59 14.79
N ALA A 2 0.59 -12.72 14.35
CA ALA A 2 1.49 -13.49 15.18
C ALA A 2 2.91 -12.89 15.08
N VAL A 3 3.52 -12.61 16.22
CA VAL A 3 4.89 -12.12 16.34
C VAL A 3 5.77 -13.17 17.01
N ARG A 4 7.00 -13.32 16.52
CA ARG A 4 8.00 -14.24 17.09
C ARG A 4 9.06 -13.45 17.85
N LYS A 5 9.23 -13.78 19.11
CA LYS A 5 10.35 -13.31 19.94
C LYS A 5 11.52 -14.32 19.85
N PHE A 6 12.73 -13.82 19.90
CA PHE A 6 13.95 -14.64 19.91
C PHE A 6 14.46 -14.85 21.33
N LYS A 7 15.16 -15.97 21.54
CA LYS A 7 15.90 -16.19 22.80
C LYS A 7 17.05 -15.18 22.90
N PRO A 8 17.35 -14.64 24.09
CA PRO A 8 18.38 -13.62 24.31
C PRO A 8 19.79 -14.23 24.28
N THR A 9 20.18 -14.91 23.21
CA THR A 9 21.48 -15.56 23.05
C THR A 9 22.61 -14.59 22.69
N THR A 10 22.26 -13.46 22.09
CA THR A 10 23.22 -12.38 21.75
C THR A 10 22.60 -11.02 22.04
N PRO A 11 23.41 -9.93 22.22
CA PRO A 11 22.87 -8.59 22.41
C PRO A 11 21.88 -8.16 21.33
N GLY A 12 22.13 -8.49 20.07
CA GLY A 12 21.25 -8.15 18.95
C GLY A 12 19.94 -8.94 18.89
N GLN A 13 19.86 -10.12 19.54
CA GLN A 13 18.64 -10.93 19.56
C GLN A 13 17.78 -10.69 20.80
N ARG A 14 18.33 -10.08 21.86
CA ARG A 14 17.67 -9.89 23.16
C ARG A 14 16.29 -9.21 23.04
N HIS A 15 16.16 -8.21 22.19
CA HIS A 15 14.92 -7.44 22.02
C HIS A 15 14.29 -7.62 20.63
N LYS A 16 14.80 -8.59 19.85
CA LYS A 16 14.35 -8.78 18.47
C LYS A 16 12.97 -9.44 18.45
N ILE A 17 12.02 -8.76 17.83
CA ILE A 17 10.67 -9.24 17.53
C ILE A 17 10.47 -9.12 16.03
N ILE A 18 9.95 -10.16 15.38
CA ILE A 18 9.62 -10.16 13.96
C ILE A 18 8.23 -10.73 13.74
N GLY A 19 7.55 -10.29 12.68
CA GLY A 19 6.30 -10.90 12.23
C GLY A 19 6.54 -12.32 11.69
N THR A 20 5.58 -13.21 11.88
CA THR A 20 5.65 -14.62 11.43
C THR A 20 5.33 -14.80 9.95
N PHE A 21 4.88 -13.75 9.27
CA PHE A 21 4.52 -13.76 7.83
C PHE A 21 3.39 -14.74 7.46
N GLU A 22 2.53 -15.10 8.39
CA GLU A 22 1.42 -16.04 8.17
C GLU A 22 0.41 -15.59 7.11
N GLU A 23 0.29 -14.27 6.92
CA GLU A 23 -0.58 -13.64 5.91
C GLU A 23 -0.12 -13.90 4.46
N ILE A 24 1.16 -14.25 4.28
CA ILE A 24 1.75 -14.37 2.95
C ILE A 24 1.37 -15.71 2.34
N THR A 25 0.64 -15.67 1.23
CA THR A 25 0.17 -16.87 0.52
C THR A 25 1.06 -17.28 -0.63
N ALA A 26 1.86 -16.36 -1.20
CA ALA A 26 2.81 -16.65 -2.26
C ALA A 26 4.16 -15.99 -2.02
N ARG A 27 5.24 -16.73 -2.35
CA ARG A 27 6.64 -16.26 -2.19
C ARG A 27 7.24 -15.72 -3.48
N VAL A 28 6.73 -16.16 -4.63
CA VAL A 28 7.23 -15.79 -5.95
C VAL A 28 6.33 -14.72 -6.54
N PRO A 29 6.86 -13.55 -6.92
CA PRO A 29 6.06 -12.49 -7.51
C PRO A 29 5.69 -12.79 -8.98
N GLU A 30 4.63 -12.16 -9.47
CA GLU A 30 4.23 -12.20 -10.87
C GLU A 30 5.31 -11.57 -11.76
N LYS A 31 5.89 -12.36 -12.68
CA LYS A 31 7.05 -11.95 -13.50
C LYS A 31 6.76 -10.73 -14.38
N SER A 32 5.55 -10.59 -14.89
CA SER A 32 5.14 -9.46 -15.75
C SER A 32 5.06 -8.13 -14.99
N LEU A 33 4.93 -8.16 -13.65
CA LEU A 33 4.74 -7.00 -12.80
C LEU A 33 5.98 -6.66 -11.96
N VAL A 34 7.16 -7.16 -12.33
CA VAL A 34 8.40 -6.87 -11.62
C VAL A 34 9.50 -6.39 -12.53
N TYR A 35 10.36 -5.53 -11.99
CA TYR A 35 11.59 -5.11 -12.68
C TYR A 35 12.75 -4.95 -11.71
N GLY A 36 13.97 -5.13 -12.23
CA GLY A 36 15.19 -4.96 -11.44
C GLY A 36 15.60 -3.49 -11.34
N LYS A 37 15.93 -3.01 -10.15
CA LYS A 37 16.52 -1.69 -9.95
C LYS A 37 18.03 -1.83 -9.76
N LYS A 38 18.81 -1.13 -10.58
CA LYS A 38 20.26 -0.96 -10.36
C LYS A 38 20.47 0.01 -9.19
N SER A 39 21.39 -0.32 -8.28
CA SER A 39 21.85 0.61 -7.24
C SER A 39 22.89 1.55 -7.84
N SER A 40 22.74 2.85 -7.63
CA SER A 40 23.74 3.85 -8.06
C SER A 40 24.98 3.86 -7.19
N GLY A 41 24.89 3.34 -5.95
CA GLY A 41 25.98 3.39 -4.98
C GLY A 41 26.42 4.82 -4.64
N GLY A 42 25.53 5.79 -4.75
CA GLY A 42 25.83 7.21 -4.52
C GLY A 42 26.63 7.88 -5.65
N ARG A 43 26.69 7.27 -6.85
CA ARG A 43 27.37 7.83 -8.03
C ARG A 43 26.37 8.55 -8.93
N ASN A 44 26.85 9.64 -9.53
CA ASN A 44 26.13 10.39 -10.54
C ASN A 44 26.26 9.74 -11.94
N SER A 45 25.76 10.43 -12.99
CA SER A 45 25.85 9.98 -14.38
C SER A 45 27.31 9.85 -14.89
N GLU A 46 28.25 10.63 -14.32
CA GLU A 46 29.68 10.60 -14.66
C GLU A 46 30.46 9.55 -13.84
N GLY A 47 29.80 8.80 -12.97
CA GLY A 47 30.43 7.80 -12.10
C GLY A 47 31.13 8.38 -10.85
N LYS A 48 31.07 9.70 -10.63
CA LYS A 48 31.63 10.36 -9.44
C LYS A 48 30.72 10.16 -8.23
N MET A 49 31.33 9.92 -7.06
CA MET A 49 30.58 9.82 -5.80
C MET A 49 30.08 11.20 -5.38
N THR A 50 28.76 11.42 -5.45
CA THR A 50 28.10 12.65 -5.02
C THR A 50 27.41 12.50 -3.66
N MET A 51 27.14 11.29 -3.23
CA MET A 51 26.53 10.98 -1.95
C MET A 51 27.27 9.85 -1.25
N ARG A 52 27.76 10.12 -0.04
CA ARG A 52 28.44 9.13 0.80
C ARG A 52 27.44 8.20 1.50
N TYR A 53 27.91 7.07 2.01
CA TYR A 53 27.14 6.08 2.77
C TYR A 53 25.97 5.43 1.99
N ILE A 54 25.97 5.50 0.68
CA ILE A 54 25.03 4.80 -0.19
C ILE A 54 25.75 3.65 -0.87
N GLY A 55 25.26 2.44 -0.64
CA GLY A 55 25.80 1.22 -1.24
C GLY A 55 25.54 0.02 -0.35
N GLY A 56 26.00 -1.14 -0.80
CA GLY A 56 25.73 -2.41 -0.13
C GLY A 56 24.24 -2.80 -0.13
N GLY A 57 23.90 -3.71 0.76
CA GLY A 57 22.56 -4.26 0.86
C GLY A 57 22.22 -5.28 -0.25
N HIS A 58 21.17 -6.04 -0.01
CA HIS A 58 20.69 -7.06 -0.95
C HIS A 58 20.00 -6.42 -2.15
N LYS A 59 20.26 -6.94 -3.36
CA LYS A 59 19.55 -6.54 -4.59
C LYS A 59 18.05 -6.77 -4.43
N LYS A 60 17.26 -5.72 -4.64
CA LYS A 60 15.80 -5.76 -4.52
C LYS A 60 15.13 -5.71 -5.89
N ILE A 61 14.09 -6.50 -6.06
CA ILE A 61 13.21 -6.45 -7.22
C ILE A 61 12.04 -5.53 -6.86
N ILE A 62 11.69 -4.61 -7.76
CA ILE A 62 10.56 -3.69 -7.58
C ILE A 62 9.31 -4.32 -8.16
N ARG A 63 8.19 -4.24 -7.42
CA ARG A 63 6.86 -4.61 -7.87
C ARG A 63 6.15 -3.36 -8.39
N ILE A 64 5.50 -3.47 -9.54
CA ILE A 64 4.67 -2.41 -10.10
C ILE A 64 3.34 -2.43 -9.36
N VAL A 65 3.15 -1.47 -8.44
CA VAL A 65 1.92 -1.35 -7.66
C VAL A 65 1.03 -0.30 -8.28
N ASP A 66 -0.24 -0.64 -8.49
CA ASP A 66 -1.25 0.27 -9.00
C ASP A 66 -1.73 1.23 -7.91
N PHE A 67 -1.18 2.44 -7.91
CA PHE A 67 -1.60 3.51 -7.02
C PHE A 67 -2.74 4.35 -7.58
N LYS A 68 -3.05 4.21 -8.87
CA LYS A 68 -4.09 5.01 -9.53
C LYS A 68 -5.47 4.40 -9.40
N ARG A 69 -5.54 3.06 -9.37
CA ARG A 69 -6.82 2.34 -9.32
C ARG A 69 -7.81 2.86 -10.37
N ASN A 70 -7.31 3.10 -11.59
CA ASN A 70 -8.05 3.73 -12.68
C ASN A 70 -8.94 2.77 -13.49
N LYS A 71 -9.07 1.53 -13.05
CA LYS A 71 -9.93 0.51 -13.69
C LYS A 71 -11.28 0.50 -13.00
N ASP A 72 -12.11 1.48 -13.33
CA ASP A 72 -13.39 1.68 -12.69
C ASP A 72 -14.46 0.70 -13.22
N GLY A 73 -15.33 0.22 -12.33
CA GLY A 73 -16.46 -0.66 -12.67
C GLY A 73 -16.08 -2.12 -12.99
N VAL A 74 -14.81 -2.48 -13.05
CA VAL A 74 -14.37 -3.86 -13.34
C VAL A 74 -14.03 -4.58 -12.03
N PRO A 75 -14.72 -5.68 -11.69
CA PRO A 75 -14.41 -6.44 -10.49
C PRO A 75 -13.06 -7.17 -10.65
N ALA A 76 -12.34 -7.26 -9.55
CA ALA A 76 -11.07 -7.97 -9.46
C ALA A 76 -11.07 -8.90 -8.25
N VAL A 77 -10.54 -10.11 -8.41
CA VAL A 77 -10.42 -11.10 -7.34
C VAL A 77 -9.01 -11.08 -6.77
N VAL A 78 -8.88 -11.06 -5.46
CA VAL A 78 -7.60 -11.19 -4.75
C VAL A 78 -7.10 -12.62 -4.92
N LYS A 79 -5.96 -12.79 -5.61
CA LYS A 79 -5.38 -14.11 -5.86
C LYS A 79 -4.35 -14.50 -4.81
N THR A 80 -3.46 -13.59 -4.46
CA THR A 80 -2.39 -13.81 -3.48
C THR A 80 -2.12 -12.58 -2.66
N ILE A 81 -1.57 -12.78 -1.44
CA ILE A 81 -0.96 -11.72 -0.62
C ILE A 81 0.53 -12.02 -0.55
N GLU A 82 1.37 -11.01 -0.84
CA GLU A 82 2.80 -11.18 -1.05
C GLU A 82 3.63 -10.18 -0.24
N TYR A 83 4.89 -10.56 -0.01
CA TYR A 83 5.90 -9.70 0.59
C TYR A 83 6.56 -8.80 -0.47
N ASP A 84 6.68 -7.50 -0.19
CA ASP A 84 7.47 -6.58 -1.00
C ASP A 84 8.67 -6.06 -0.18
N PRO A 85 9.93 -6.31 -0.62
CA PRO A 85 11.13 -5.85 0.09
C PRO A 85 11.33 -4.32 0.02
N ASN A 86 10.54 -3.60 -0.77
CA ASN A 86 10.67 -2.15 -0.98
C ASN A 86 9.74 -1.33 -0.09
N ARG A 87 8.84 -1.99 0.63
CA ARG A 87 7.88 -1.32 1.53
C ARG A 87 7.58 -2.16 2.76
N SER A 88 7.09 -1.51 3.79
CA SER A 88 6.66 -2.17 5.03
C SER A 88 5.31 -2.88 4.86
N ALA A 89 4.42 -2.35 4.02
CA ALA A 89 3.10 -2.92 3.74
C ALA A 89 3.19 -4.19 2.88
N ARG A 90 2.24 -5.13 3.08
CA ARG A 90 2.02 -6.26 2.16
C ARG A 90 1.36 -5.77 0.88
N ILE A 91 1.52 -6.52 -0.19
CA ILE A 91 0.85 -6.28 -1.47
C ILE A 91 -0.08 -7.45 -1.80
N ALA A 92 -1.16 -7.17 -2.50
CA ALA A 92 -2.10 -8.16 -2.99
C ALA A 92 -2.11 -8.17 -4.52
N LEU A 93 -2.06 -9.36 -5.11
CA LEU A 93 -2.20 -9.55 -6.55
C LEU A 93 -3.67 -9.68 -6.89
N LEU A 94 -4.16 -8.82 -7.74
CA LEU A 94 -5.51 -8.79 -8.28
C LEU A 94 -5.57 -9.38 -9.67
N PHE A 95 -6.56 -10.21 -9.91
CA PHE A 95 -6.95 -10.68 -11.23
C PHE A 95 -8.28 -10.04 -11.59
N TYR A 96 -8.28 -9.20 -12.60
CA TYR A 96 -9.48 -8.55 -13.13
C TYR A 96 -10.27 -9.50 -14.04
N ALA A 97 -11.56 -9.25 -14.19
CA ALA A 97 -12.45 -10.05 -15.03
C ALA A 97 -12.03 -10.09 -16.51
N ASP A 98 -11.32 -9.08 -16.98
CA ASP A 98 -10.76 -8.99 -18.34
C ASP A 98 -9.38 -9.65 -18.51
N GLY A 99 -8.86 -10.32 -17.46
CA GLY A 99 -7.58 -11.03 -17.46
C GLY A 99 -6.37 -10.17 -17.10
N GLU A 100 -6.52 -8.85 -16.91
CA GLU A 100 -5.41 -8.00 -16.44
C GLU A 100 -5.04 -8.32 -14.99
N LYS A 101 -3.74 -8.28 -14.69
CA LYS A 101 -3.22 -8.48 -13.34
C LYS A 101 -2.63 -7.16 -12.84
N ARG A 102 -2.89 -6.82 -11.59
CA ARG A 102 -2.27 -5.66 -10.93
C ARG A 102 -1.94 -5.96 -9.47
N TYR A 103 -0.87 -5.35 -8.96
CA TYR A 103 -0.61 -5.31 -7.54
C TYR A 103 -1.25 -4.08 -6.90
N ILE A 104 -1.79 -4.27 -5.71
CA ILE A 104 -2.24 -3.18 -4.83
C ILE A 104 -1.59 -3.30 -3.46
N ILE A 105 -1.63 -2.23 -2.65
CA ILE A 105 -1.33 -2.35 -1.23
C ILE A 105 -2.46 -3.15 -0.57
N ALA A 106 -2.10 -4.19 0.18
CA ALA A 106 -3.08 -5.02 0.88
C ALA A 106 -3.63 -4.27 2.10
N PRO A 107 -4.94 -4.01 2.17
CA PRO A 107 -5.56 -3.50 3.38
C PRO A 107 -5.58 -4.55 4.49
N ASN A 108 -5.72 -4.09 5.72
CA ASN A 108 -5.84 -4.96 6.87
C ASN A 108 -7.15 -5.77 6.80
N GLY A 109 -7.07 -7.06 7.09
CA GLY A 109 -8.23 -7.97 7.04
C GLY A 109 -8.59 -8.46 5.63
N LEU A 110 -7.83 -8.10 4.59
CA LEU A 110 -8.06 -8.62 3.24
C LEU A 110 -7.79 -10.13 3.19
N GLN A 111 -8.71 -10.87 2.57
CA GLN A 111 -8.57 -12.32 2.37
C GLN A 111 -8.39 -12.66 0.89
N VAL A 112 -7.72 -13.77 0.62
CA VAL A 112 -7.66 -14.36 -0.72
C VAL A 112 -9.05 -14.80 -1.15
N GLY A 113 -9.42 -14.52 -2.41
CA GLY A 113 -10.76 -14.78 -2.94
C GLY A 113 -11.74 -13.61 -2.80
N ALA A 114 -11.42 -12.58 -2.00
CA ALA A 114 -12.25 -11.38 -1.91
C ALA A 114 -12.33 -10.67 -3.26
N THR A 115 -13.51 -10.14 -3.59
CA THR A 115 -13.73 -9.34 -4.80
C THR A 115 -13.61 -7.86 -4.44
N LEU A 116 -12.80 -7.14 -5.18
CA LEU A 116 -12.57 -5.70 -5.03
C LEU A 116 -12.99 -4.95 -6.29
N MET A 117 -13.47 -3.74 -6.09
CA MET A 117 -13.87 -2.85 -7.17
C MET A 117 -13.33 -1.43 -6.97
N SER A 118 -13.21 -0.69 -8.06
CA SER A 118 -12.84 0.73 -8.04
C SER A 118 -13.90 1.54 -8.77
N GLY A 119 -14.05 2.81 -8.42
CA GLY A 119 -14.94 3.73 -9.12
C GLY A 119 -16.06 4.27 -8.23
N GLU A 120 -16.91 5.09 -8.82
CA GLU A 120 -17.99 5.78 -8.11
C GLU A 120 -19.10 4.84 -7.63
N SER A 121 -19.33 3.75 -8.38
CA SER A 121 -20.36 2.75 -8.08
C SER A 121 -19.89 1.65 -7.12
N ALA A 122 -18.63 1.67 -6.69
CA ALA A 122 -18.11 0.66 -5.77
C ALA A 122 -18.74 0.82 -4.38
N ALA A 123 -19.07 -0.29 -3.72
CA ALA A 123 -19.53 -0.27 -2.34
C ALA A 123 -18.40 0.20 -1.38
N PRO A 124 -18.73 0.89 -0.27
CA PRO A 124 -17.74 1.35 0.69
C PRO A 124 -17.23 0.21 1.59
N GLU A 125 -16.64 -0.80 0.98
CA GLU A 125 -16.07 -2.00 1.64
C GLU A 125 -14.54 -1.96 1.65
N ILE A 126 -13.94 -2.73 2.56
CA ILE A 126 -12.47 -2.78 2.74
C ILE A 126 -11.79 -3.20 1.44
N GLY A 127 -10.84 -2.37 0.98
CA GLY A 127 -10.05 -2.61 -0.23
C GLY A 127 -10.63 -1.99 -1.51
N ASN A 128 -11.88 -1.53 -1.50
CA ASN A 128 -12.46 -0.80 -2.62
C ASN A 128 -11.91 0.63 -2.67
N ALA A 129 -11.72 1.13 -3.89
CA ALA A 129 -11.21 2.48 -4.13
C ALA A 129 -12.31 3.37 -4.70
N LEU A 130 -12.63 4.45 -3.99
CA LEU A 130 -13.71 5.37 -4.34
C LEU A 130 -13.22 6.81 -4.33
N PRO A 131 -13.91 7.73 -5.06
CA PRO A 131 -13.78 9.16 -4.82
C PRO A 131 -14.22 9.52 -3.39
N LEU A 132 -13.52 10.47 -2.76
CA LEU A 132 -13.79 10.87 -1.36
C LEU A 132 -15.23 11.33 -1.14
N GLN A 133 -15.87 11.90 -2.17
CA GLN A 133 -17.28 12.29 -2.11
C GLN A 133 -18.24 11.12 -1.89
N ASN A 134 -17.87 9.90 -2.29
CA ASN A 134 -18.71 8.70 -2.18
C ASN A 134 -18.41 7.88 -0.92
N ILE A 135 -17.38 8.26 -0.15
CA ILE A 135 -17.01 7.56 1.08
C ILE A 135 -17.77 8.16 2.27
N PRO A 136 -18.44 7.39 3.13
CA PRO A 136 -19.10 7.90 4.32
C PRO A 136 -18.14 8.65 5.25
N VAL A 137 -18.61 9.74 5.86
CA VAL A 137 -17.85 10.49 6.88
C VAL A 137 -17.60 9.58 8.09
N GLY A 138 -16.44 9.70 8.70
CA GLY A 138 -16.00 8.84 9.81
C GLY A 138 -15.24 7.59 9.36
N THR A 139 -15.27 7.24 8.05
CA THR A 139 -14.62 6.04 7.53
C THR A 139 -13.11 6.14 7.62
N VAL A 140 -12.48 5.02 7.95
CA VAL A 140 -11.03 4.82 7.91
C VAL A 140 -10.60 4.55 6.47
N ILE A 141 -9.61 5.28 5.99
CA ILE A 141 -9.12 5.24 4.61
C ILE A 141 -7.60 5.22 4.55
N HIS A 142 -7.07 4.73 3.44
CA HIS A 142 -5.65 4.74 3.11
C HIS A 142 -5.44 4.96 1.60
N ASN A 143 -4.20 5.01 1.13
CA ASN A 143 -3.88 5.23 -0.30
C ASN A 143 -4.61 6.44 -0.88
N ILE A 144 -4.41 7.61 -0.28
CA ILE A 144 -5.16 8.83 -0.60
C ILE A 144 -4.41 9.62 -1.68
N GLU A 145 -5.12 10.06 -2.70
CA GLU A 145 -4.61 10.99 -3.70
C GLU A 145 -4.55 12.43 -3.16
N LEU A 146 -3.55 13.19 -3.62
CA LEU A 146 -3.45 14.64 -3.39
C LEU A 146 -4.11 15.45 -4.51
N ARG A 147 -4.02 14.95 -5.74
CA ARG A 147 -4.65 15.54 -6.93
C ARG A 147 -5.38 14.45 -7.68
N PRO A 148 -6.55 14.74 -8.27
CA PRO A 148 -7.32 13.75 -9.00
C PRO A 148 -6.48 13.08 -10.10
N GLY A 149 -6.49 11.74 -10.16
CA GLY A 149 -5.77 10.95 -11.16
C GLY A 149 -4.25 10.85 -11.01
N GLN A 150 -3.67 11.52 -10.01
CA GLN A 150 -2.22 11.42 -9.76
C GLN A 150 -1.82 10.03 -9.25
N GLY A 151 -2.72 9.36 -8.55
CA GLY A 151 -2.46 8.14 -7.81
C GLY A 151 -2.15 8.40 -6.33
N ALA A 152 -2.27 7.38 -5.53
CA ALA A 152 -2.13 7.45 -4.08
C ALA A 152 -0.74 7.98 -3.66
N ALA A 153 -0.72 9.01 -2.84
CA ALA A 153 0.48 9.65 -2.30
C ALA A 153 0.57 9.53 -0.77
N LEU A 154 -0.55 9.65 -0.07
CA LEU A 154 -0.61 9.66 1.40
C LEU A 154 -1.05 8.29 1.94
N VAL A 155 -0.63 8.00 3.17
CA VAL A 155 -1.08 6.84 3.98
C VAL A 155 -0.85 5.51 3.25
N ARG A 156 0.42 5.16 3.01
CA ARG A 156 0.80 3.93 2.27
C ARG A 156 1.63 2.94 3.10
N SER A 157 2.15 3.37 4.24
CA SER A 157 3.01 2.53 5.09
C SER A 157 2.18 1.57 5.95
N ALA A 158 2.78 0.46 6.35
CA ALA A 158 2.15 -0.58 7.16
C ALA A 158 1.42 -0.02 8.39
N GLY A 159 0.24 -0.54 8.68
CA GLY A 159 -0.59 -0.18 9.83
C GLY A 159 -1.19 1.23 9.79
N ASN A 160 -0.80 2.08 8.86
CA ASN A 160 -1.28 3.46 8.82
C ASN A 160 -2.70 3.56 8.26
N PHE A 161 -3.42 4.55 8.76
CA PHE A 161 -4.75 4.94 8.29
C PHE A 161 -4.96 6.43 8.47
N ALA A 162 -5.89 6.99 7.73
CA ALA A 162 -6.43 8.32 7.92
C ALA A 162 -7.95 8.22 8.12
N GLN A 163 -8.56 9.27 8.64
CA GLN A 163 -10.00 9.33 8.84
C GLN A 163 -10.60 10.48 8.05
N LEU A 164 -11.66 10.22 7.30
CA LEU A 164 -12.47 11.23 6.66
C LEU A 164 -13.35 11.89 7.72
N THR A 165 -13.10 13.15 8.07
CA THR A 165 -13.79 13.84 9.18
C THR A 165 -15.00 14.65 8.74
N SER A 166 -14.90 15.36 7.62
CA SER A 166 -16.04 16.13 7.08
C SER A 166 -15.96 16.31 5.56
N ARG A 167 -17.05 16.79 4.99
CA ARG A 167 -17.12 17.24 3.59
C ARG A 167 -17.64 18.68 3.56
N GLU A 168 -16.90 19.53 2.85
CA GLU A 168 -17.18 20.96 2.76
C GLU A 168 -17.17 21.37 1.28
N GLY A 169 -18.31 21.26 0.63
CA GLY A 169 -18.47 21.58 -0.77
C GLY A 169 -17.56 20.76 -1.69
N LYS A 170 -16.57 21.40 -2.32
CA LYS A 170 -15.60 20.75 -3.21
C LYS A 170 -14.46 20.03 -2.48
N TYR A 171 -14.36 20.17 -1.17
CA TYR A 171 -13.27 19.62 -0.38
C TYR A 171 -13.77 18.62 0.65
N CYS A 172 -12.91 17.67 0.95
CA CYS A 172 -13.04 16.74 2.06
C CYS A 172 -11.93 16.98 3.07
N VAL A 173 -12.25 16.96 4.35
CA VAL A 173 -11.30 17.13 5.44
C VAL A 173 -10.88 15.76 5.94
N ILE A 174 -9.58 15.53 5.99
CA ILE A 174 -8.98 14.25 6.36
C ILE A 174 -8.00 14.47 7.49
N LYS A 175 -8.11 13.65 8.55
CA LYS A 175 -7.15 13.59 9.66
C LYS A 175 -6.12 12.51 9.35
N LEU A 176 -4.85 12.91 9.20
CA LEU A 176 -3.72 12.03 8.91
C LEU A 176 -3.18 11.34 10.18
N PRO A 177 -2.37 10.27 10.03
CA PRO A 177 -1.74 9.58 11.17
C PRO A 177 -0.84 10.48 12.01
N SER A 178 -0.25 11.52 11.41
CA SER A 178 0.55 12.53 12.12
C SER A 178 -0.25 13.47 13.02
N GLY A 179 -1.60 13.42 12.96
CA GLY A 179 -2.49 14.38 13.60
C GLY A 179 -2.82 15.60 12.74
N GLU A 180 -2.11 15.80 11.63
CA GLU A 180 -2.37 16.89 10.67
C GLU A 180 -3.75 16.72 10.05
N VAL A 181 -4.49 17.82 9.95
CA VAL A 181 -5.78 17.90 9.26
C VAL A 181 -5.56 18.58 7.92
N ARG A 182 -5.98 17.93 6.84
CA ARG A 182 -5.84 18.43 5.48
C ARG A 182 -7.16 18.49 4.73
N GLN A 183 -7.31 19.51 3.90
CA GLN A 183 -8.36 19.61 2.91
C GLN A 183 -7.86 19.06 1.56
N ILE A 184 -8.61 18.15 0.99
CA ILE A 184 -8.32 17.49 -0.29
C ILE A 184 -9.58 17.56 -1.17
N LEU A 185 -9.39 17.68 -2.49
CA LEU A 185 -10.51 17.72 -3.42
C LEU A 185 -11.38 16.45 -3.30
N SER A 186 -12.69 16.62 -3.28
CA SER A 186 -13.66 15.52 -3.13
C SER A 186 -13.62 14.48 -4.26
N THR A 187 -13.07 14.86 -5.42
CA THR A 187 -12.86 13.99 -6.58
C THR A 187 -11.61 13.10 -6.47
N CYS A 188 -10.72 13.36 -5.51
CA CYS A 188 -9.57 12.49 -5.24
C CYS A 188 -10.04 11.12 -4.76
N LYS A 189 -9.34 10.07 -5.21
CA LYS A 189 -9.62 8.69 -4.79
C LYS A 189 -8.89 8.33 -3.49
N ALA A 190 -9.52 7.45 -2.72
CA ALA A 190 -8.93 6.79 -1.57
C ALA A 190 -9.39 5.33 -1.50
N THR A 191 -8.65 4.50 -0.81
CA THR A 191 -9.02 3.09 -0.56
C THR A 191 -9.54 2.95 0.87
N ILE A 192 -10.61 2.20 1.05
CA ILE A 192 -11.26 1.98 2.35
C ILE A 192 -10.49 0.98 3.19
N GLY A 193 -10.41 1.24 4.49
CA GLY A 193 -9.70 0.46 5.49
C GLY A 193 -8.33 1.02 5.84
N SER A 194 -7.63 0.37 6.74
CA SER A 194 -6.22 0.64 7.10
C SER A 194 -5.27 -0.22 6.26
N VAL A 195 -4.01 0.19 6.18
CA VAL A 195 -2.96 -0.64 5.54
C VAL A 195 -2.67 -1.87 6.40
N GLY A 196 -2.48 -3.02 5.77
CA GLY A 196 -2.12 -4.26 6.44
C GLY A 196 -0.74 -4.21 7.10
N ASN A 197 -0.35 -5.33 7.78
CA ASN A 197 0.91 -5.45 8.53
C ASN A 197 1.02 -4.44 9.69
N SER A 198 -0.03 -4.34 10.49
CA SER A 198 -0.17 -3.35 11.57
C SER A 198 0.90 -3.47 12.67
N ASP A 199 1.49 -4.65 12.85
CA ASP A 199 2.48 -4.93 13.91
C ASP A 199 3.94 -4.72 13.43
N HIS A 200 4.15 -4.02 12.32
CA HIS A 200 5.48 -3.74 11.76
C HIS A 200 6.32 -2.82 12.62
#